data_b8980c28c347355f4a81d40ba891bbcb
#
_entry.id   b8980c28c347355f4a81d40ba891bbcb
#
_cell.length_a   1.000
_cell.length_b   1.000
_cell.length_c   1.000
_cell.angle_alpha   90.00
_cell.angle_beta   90.00
_cell.angle_gamma   90.00
#
_symmetry.space_group_name_H-M   'P 1'
#
loop_
_entity.id
_entity.type
_entity.pdbx_description
1 polymer ?
#
loop_
_entity_poly.entity_id
_entity_poly.type
_entity_poly.pdbx_seq_one_letter_code
_entity_poly.pdbx_strand_id
1 'polypeptide(L)'
;MCNCSCGSEEKKNALLPQVGIITDIRRETPDVKTFRIVRPDGTKLFEHMPGQCAMLCVPGVGEALFSITSSPTNKEYQEFSIKECGTLTNYLHNMSVGDEILVRGPYGNHFPVETVLKGQDLLFIAGGIGLAPLRSVINYVLDNRDNYGTVDIVYGS
;
A
#
# COMPACT_ATOMS: atom_id res chain seq x y z
N MET A 1 -38.57 28.41 -0.04
CA MET A 1 -37.14 28.51 0.31
C MET A 1 -36.57 27.10 0.20
N CYS A 2 -35.92 26.79 -0.91
CA CYS A 2 -35.28 25.48 -1.10
C CYS A 2 -33.87 25.53 -0.53
N ASN A 3 -33.63 24.78 0.53
CA ASN A 3 -32.31 24.60 1.14
C ASN A 3 -31.59 23.47 0.38
N CYS A 4 -30.85 23.81 -0.66
CA CYS A 4 -29.89 22.90 -1.29
C CYS A 4 -28.61 22.88 -0.46
N SER A 5 -28.50 21.92 0.45
CA SER A 5 -27.22 21.56 1.05
C SER A 5 -26.41 20.78 0.00
N CYS A 6 -25.65 21.51 -0.81
CA CYS A 6 -24.64 20.93 -1.68
C CYS A 6 -23.45 20.51 -0.82
N GLY A 7 -23.46 19.28 -0.35
CA GLY A 7 -22.28 18.64 0.21
C GLY A 7 -21.29 18.41 -0.91
N SER A 8 -20.33 19.31 -1.09
CA SER A 8 -19.18 19.09 -1.94
C SER A 8 -18.32 18.00 -1.30
N GLU A 9 -18.48 16.74 -1.73
CA GLU A 9 -17.40 15.77 -1.59
C GLU A 9 -16.21 16.35 -2.36
N GLU A 10 -15.24 16.90 -1.64
CA GLU A 10 -13.94 17.24 -2.22
C GLU A 10 -13.38 15.96 -2.85
N LYS A 11 -13.40 15.89 -4.18
CA LYS A 11 -12.68 14.85 -4.92
C LYS A 11 -11.21 14.98 -4.54
N LYS A 12 -10.75 14.12 -3.64
CA LYS A 12 -9.34 14.08 -3.22
C LYS A 12 -8.48 13.93 -4.47
N ASN A 13 -7.68 14.94 -4.75
CA ASN A 13 -6.78 14.94 -5.89
C ASN A 13 -5.58 14.03 -5.58
N ALA A 14 -5.54 12.85 -6.22
CA ALA A 14 -4.46 11.88 -6.02
C ALA A 14 -3.06 12.39 -6.41
N LEU A 15 -2.98 13.52 -7.12
CA LEU A 15 -1.72 14.14 -7.50
C LEU A 15 -1.15 15.04 -6.39
N LEU A 16 -1.95 15.47 -5.43
CA LEU A 16 -1.48 16.27 -4.31
C LEU A 16 -0.86 15.38 -3.24
N PRO A 17 0.40 15.62 -2.85
CA PRO A 17 1.02 14.87 -1.79
C PRO A 17 0.35 15.16 -0.44
N GLN A 18 0.20 14.12 0.36
CA GLN A 18 -0.25 14.20 1.76
C GLN A 18 0.95 13.90 2.66
N VAL A 19 0.98 14.52 3.83
CA VAL A 19 1.95 14.15 4.86
C VAL A 19 1.52 12.82 5.46
N GLY A 20 2.46 11.87 5.49
CA GLY A 20 2.36 10.60 6.20
C GLY A 20 3.34 10.58 7.36
N ILE A 21 2.95 9.92 8.45
CA ILE A 21 3.81 9.67 9.62
C ILE A 21 4.14 8.19 9.64
N ILE A 22 5.42 7.86 9.78
CA ILE A 22 5.86 6.48 9.98
C ILE A 22 5.54 6.08 11.41
N THR A 23 4.67 5.08 11.58
CA THR A 23 4.26 4.62 12.92
C THR A 23 4.87 3.28 13.31
N ASP A 24 5.38 2.52 12.35
CA ASP A 24 6.06 1.25 12.60
C ASP A 24 7.05 0.95 11.47
N ILE A 25 8.17 0.32 11.81
CA ILE A 25 9.18 -0.15 10.87
C ILE A 25 9.55 -1.58 11.24
N ARG A 26 9.22 -2.52 10.37
CA ARG A 26 9.54 -3.93 10.55
C ARG A 26 10.61 -4.38 9.57
N ARG A 27 11.69 -4.97 10.05
CA ARG A 27 12.71 -5.59 9.22
C ARG A 27 12.24 -6.97 8.77
N GLU A 28 12.08 -7.16 7.46
CA GLU A 28 11.65 -8.44 6.87
C GLU A 28 12.86 -9.31 6.48
N THR A 29 13.86 -8.69 5.85
CA THR A 29 15.14 -9.31 5.46
C THR A 29 16.30 -8.32 5.76
N PRO A 30 17.57 -8.72 5.54
CA PRO A 30 18.68 -7.77 5.70
C PRO A 30 18.53 -6.48 4.90
N ASP A 31 17.89 -6.52 3.72
CA ASP A 31 17.77 -5.44 2.75
C ASP A 31 16.31 -5.02 2.48
N VAL A 32 15.32 -5.55 3.22
CA VAL A 32 13.91 -5.18 3.08
C VAL A 32 13.32 -4.76 4.41
N LYS A 33 12.71 -3.59 4.43
CA LYS A 33 11.90 -3.09 5.56
C LYS A 33 10.47 -2.82 5.12
N THR A 34 9.51 -3.10 5.99
CA THR A 34 8.11 -2.71 5.85
C THR A 34 7.84 -1.51 6.73
N PHE A 35 7.33 -0.44 6.12
CA PHE A 35 6.98 0.80 6.77
C PHE A 35 5.46 0.91 6.88
N ARG A 36 4.96 1.19 8.07
CA ARG A 36 3.56 1.52 8.31
C ARG A 36 3.41 3.03 8.37
N ILE A 37 2.48 3.55 7.57
CA ILE A 37 2.29 4.99 7.41
C ILE A 37 0.82 5.33 7.60
N VAL A 38 0.56 6.39 8.37
CA VAL A 38 -0.75 6.97 8.62
C VAL A 38 -0.71 8.48 8.36
N ARG A 39 -1.86 9.14 8.36
CA ARG A 39 -1.93 10.60 8.41
C ARG A 39 -1.48 11.13 9.78
N PRO A 40 -1.18 12.44 9.90
CA PRO A 40 -0.87 13.05 11.19
C PRO A 40 -1.98 12.91 12.24
N ASP A 41 -3.23 12.78 11.82
CA ASP A 41 -4.39 12.52 12.69
C ASP A 41 -4.55 11.04 13.07
N GLY A 42 -3.64 10.18 12.65
CA GLY A 42 -3.66 8.74 12.91
C GLY A 42 -4.55 7.93 11.98
N THR A 43 -5.20 8.55 11.01
CA THR A 43 -6.07 7.85 10.05
C THR A 43 -5.32 7.33 8.83
N LYS A 44 -5.94 6.40 8.10
CA LYS A 44 -5.43 5.87 6.83
C LYS A 44 -5.29 6.98 5.78
N LEU A 45 -4.22 6.95 4.96
CA LEU A 45 -3.95 7.98 3.97
C LEU A 45 -5.05 8.09 2.90
N PHE A 46 -5.44 6.97 2.30
CA PHE A 46 -6.48 6.89 1.27
C PHE A 46 -6.99 5.46 1.10
N GLU A 47 -8.14 5.29 0.48
CA GLU A 47 -8.62 3.97 0.07
C GLU A 47 -7.87 3.51 -1.18
N HIS A 48 -7.63 2.20 -1.28
CA HIS A 48 -6.96 1.59 -2.43
C HIS A 48 -7.52 0.20 -2.70
N MET A 49 -7.21 -0.34 -3.88
CA MET A 49 -7.50 -1.71 -4.27
C MET A 49 -6.21 -2.55 -4.31
N PRO A 50 -6.29 -3.89 -4.17
CA PRO A 50 -5.10 -4.74 -4.18
C PRO A 50 -4.30 -4.61 -5.47
N GLY A 51 -2.99 -4.43 -5.37
CA GLY A 51 -2.09 -4.28 -6.52
C GLY A 51 -1.79 -2.83 -6.89
N GLN A 52 -2.50 -1.87 -6.32
CA GLN A 52 -2.17 -0.46 -6.52
C GLN A 52 -0.90 -0.06 -5.76
N CYS A 53 -0.31 1.05 -6.21
CA CYS A 53 0.91 1.63 -5.66
C CYS A 53 0.68 3.09 -5.26
N ALA A 54 1.65 3.63 -4.53
CA ALA A 54 1.70 5.05 -4.19
C ALA A 54 3.11 5.60 -4.40
N MET A 55 3.20 6.90 -4.66
CA MET A 55 4.45 7.62 -4.72
C MET A 55 4.85 8.01 -3.31
N LEU A 56 6.01 7.58 -2.88
CA LEU A 56 6.66 8.05 -1.67
C LEU A 56 7.74 9.07 -2.06
N CYS A 57 7.72 10.22 -1.40
CA CYS A 57 8.62 11.33 -1.71
C CYS A 57 9.26 11.85 -0.43
N VAL A 58 10.57 12.01 -0.48
CA VAL A 58 11.35 12.72 0.54
C VAL A 58 11.92 13.98 -0.10
N PRO A 59 11.48 15.18 0.32
CA PRO A 59 11.95 16.44 -0.25
C PRO A 59 13.49 16.55 -0.23
N GLY A 60 14.07 16.91 -1.36
CA GLY A 60 15.52 17.02 -1.50
C GLY A 60 16.28 15.70 -1.73
N VAL A 61 15.62 14.56 -1.61
CA VAL A 61 16.21 13.22 -1.85
C VAL A 61 15.66 12.59 -3.12
N GLY A 62 14.33 12.58 -3.29
CA GLY A 62 13.69 12.02 -4.47
C GLY A 62 12.32 11.43 -4.21
N GLU A 63 11.73 10.84 -5.26
CA GLU A 63 10.46 10.12 -5.18
C GLU A 63 10.47 8.86 -6.04
N ALA A 64 9.71 7.84 -5.63
CA ALA A 64 9.51 6.63 -6.40
C ALA A 64 8.17 5.97 -6.07
N LEU A 65 7.69 5.12 -6.99
CA LEU A 65 6.50 4.31 -6.81
C LEU A 65 6.82 3.05 -6.00
N PHE A 66 5.98 2.80 -4.99
CA PHE A 66 6.03 1.58 -4.19
C PHE A 66 4.65 0.93 -4.13
N SER A 67 4.63 -0.41 -4.20
CA SER A 67 3.39 -1.17 -4.04
C SER A 67 2.85 -1.01 -2.62
N ILE A 68 1.54 -0.81 -2.51
CA ILE A 68 0.85 -0.85 -1.22
C ILE A 68 0.71 -2.32 -0.83
N THR A 69 1.31 -2.71 0.30
CA THR A 69 1.39 -4.10 0.73
C THR A 69 0.34 -4.49 1.76
N SER A 70 -0.28 -3.52 2.43
CA SER A 70 -1.43 -3.76 3.30
C SER A 70 -2.68 -4.13 2.51
N SER A 71 -3.55 -4.95 3.10
CA SER A 71 -4.86 -5.24 2.53
C SER A 71 -5.74 -3.99 2.49
N PRO A 72 -6.57 -3.78 1.45
CA PRO A 72 -7.60 -2.73 1.44
C PRO A 72 -8.65 -2.88 2.56
N THR A 73 -8.82 -4.08 3.10
CA THR A 73 -9.70 -4.36 4.25
C THR A 73 -9.22 -3.69 5.53
N ASN A 74 -7.89 -3.47 5.65
CA ASN A 74 -7.32 -2.69 6.74
C ASN A 74 -7.73 -1.20 6.59
N LYS A 75 -8.39 -0.67 7.62
CA LYS A 75 -8.91 0.71 7.66
C LYS A 75 -8.05 1.67 8.46
N GLU A 76 -6.98 1.19 9.09
CA GLU A 76 -6.18 1.98 10.03
C GLU A 76 -4.93 2.60 9.39
N TYR A 77 -4.22 1.85 8.54
CA TYR A 77 -2.93 2.27 8.01
C TYR A 77 -2.66 1.74 6.60
N GLN A 78 -1.60 2.23 5.97
CA GLN A 78 -0.99 1.63 4.79
C GLN A 78 0.43 1.13 5.10
N GLU A 79 0.80 0.01 4.47
CA GLU A 79 2.15 -0.55 4.56
C GLU A 79 2.82 -0.56 3.19
N PHE A 80 4.15 -0.39 3.22
CA PHE A 80 5.02 -0.42 2.05
C PHE A 80 6.26 -1.25 2.40
N SER A 81 6.50 -2.34 1.65
CA SER A 81 7.72 -3.15 1.80
C SER A 81 8.74 -2.66 0.77
N ILE A 82 9.86 -2.17 1.25
CA ILE A 82 10.85 -1.44 0.45
C ILE A 82 12.19 -2.15 0.54
N LYS A 83 12.74 -2.53 -0.61
CA LYS A 83 14.10 -3.06 -0.73
C LYS A 83 15.10 -1.90 -0.84
N GLU A 84 16.19 -1.99 -0.09
CA GLU A 84 17.29 -1.05 -0.13
C GLU A 84 18.11 -1.26 -1.42
N CYS A 85 18.02 -0.32 -2.38
CA CYS A 85 18.66 -0.49 -3.69
C CYS A 85 19.05 0.82 -4.40
N GLY A 86 19.03 1.96 -3.72
CA GLY A 86 19.39 3.25 -4.31
C GLY A 86 19.21 4.42 -3.35
N THR A 87 19.49 5.63 -3.79
CA THR A 87 19.57 6.83 -2.92
C THR A 87 18.31 7.02 -2.06
N LEU A 88 17.12 7.02 -2.69
CA LEU A 88 15.87 7.20 -1.96
C LEU A 88 15.62 6.06 -0.98
N THR A 89 15.78 4.81 -1.41
CA THR A 89 15.51 3.64 -0.57
C THR A 89 16.50 3.52 0.58
N ASN A 90 17.78 3.87 0.37
CA ASN A 90 18.78 3.96 1.43
C ASN A 90 18.40 5.05 2.46
N TYR A 91 17.90 6.21 1.98
CA TYR A 91 17.41 7.24 2.88
C TYR A 91 16.21 6.75 3.71
N LEU A 92 15.20 6.13 3.05
CA LEU A 92 14.03 5.56 3.72
C LEU A 92 14.42 4.52 4.77
N HIS A 93 15.42 3.68 4.49
CA HIS A 93 15.91 2.68 5.45
C HIS A 93 16.59 3.28 6.68
N ASN A 94 17.02 4.54 6.63
CA ASN A 94 17.58 5.26 7.78
C ASN A 94 16.56 6.13 8.52
N MET A 95 15.31 6.17 8.06
CA MET A 95 14.23 6.88 8.75
C MET A 95 13.78 6.11 10.00
N SER A 96 13.16 6.83 10.91
CA SER A 96 12.69 6.36 12.21
C SER A 96 11.18 6.48 12.34
N VAL A 97 10.62 5.77 13.31
CA VAL A 97 9.22 5.97 13.72
C VAL A 97 9.05 7.41 14.21
N GLY A 98 8.00 8.07 13.73
CA GLY A 98 7.71 9.48 13.96
C GLY A 98 8.16 10.42 12.83
N ASP A 99 8.99 9.95 11.90
CA ASP A 99 9.42 10.77 10.76
C ASP A 99 8.27 10.98 9.77
N GLU A 100 8.33 12.13 9.08
CA GLU A 100 7.37 12.52 8.05
C GLU A 100 7.84 12.11 6.66
N ILE A 101 6.89 11.65 5.85
CA ILE A 101 7.10 11.35 4.44
C ILE A 101 5.93 11.87 3.61
N LEU A 102 6.17 12.36 2.41
CA LEU A 102 5.11 12.77 1.51
C LEU A 102 4.63 11.57 0.70
N VAL A 103 3.31 11.38 0.68
CA VAL A 103 2.66 10.25 0.00
C VAL A 103 1.57 10.78 -0.93
N ARG A 104 1.53 10.28 -2.15
CA ARG A 104 0.43 10.54 -3.10
C ARG A 104 0.01 9.28 -3.81
N GLY A 105 -1.28 9.15 -4.05
CA GLY A 105 -1.90 7.98 -4.66
C GLY A 105 -3.38 7.85 -4.28
N PRO A 106 -3.98 6.67 -4.52
CA PRO A 106 -3.38 5.47 -5.13
C PRO A 106 -3.21 5.60 -6.65
N TYR A 107 -2.27 4.84 -7.21
CA TYR A 107 -2.00 4.76 -8.65
C TYR A 107 -2.04 3.33 -9.17
N GLY A 108 -2.20 3.22 -10.48
CA GLY A 108 -2.15 1.95 -11.19
C GLY A 108 -3.46 1.17 -11.18
N ASN A 109 -3.46 0.11 -11.99
CA ASN A 109 -4.55 -0.86 -12.04
C ASN A 109 -4.53 -1.73 -10.77
N HIS A 110 -5.59 -2.50 -10.58
CA HIS A 110 -5.74 -3.40 -9.45
C HIS A 110 -6.04 -4.84 -9.91
N PHE A 111 -5.81 -5.80 -9.04
CA PHE A 111 -6.26 -7.17 -9.26
C PHE A 111 -7.79 -7.21 -9.20
N PRO A 112 -8.46 -7.90 -10.16
CA PRO A 112 -9.92 -7.94 -10.26
C PRO A 112 -10.53 -8.93 -9.23
N VAL A 113 -10.28 -8.69 -7.95
CA VAL A 113 -10.62 -9.59 -6.83
C VAL A 113 -12.12 -9.79 -6.64
N GLU A 114 -12.92 -8.77 -6.97
CA GLU A 114 -14.38 -8.83 -6.78
C GLU A 114 -15.12 -9.39 -7.99
N THR A 115 -14.42 -9.58 -9.11
CA THR A 115 -15.01 -10.01 -10.37
C THR A 115 -14.37 -11.29 -10.89
N VAL A 116 -13.24 -11.19 -11.61
CA VAL A 116 -12.61 -12.32 -12.31
C VAL A 116 -12.05 -13.37 -11.35
N LEU A 117 -11.48 -12.94 -10.22
CA LEU A 117 -10.85 -13.85 -9.26
C LEU A 117 -11.87 -14.47 -8.28
N LYS A 118 -13.05 -13.89 -8.16
CA LYS A 118 -14.08 -14.39 -7.23
C LYS A 118 -14.57 -15.77 -7.66
N GLY A 119 -14.59 -16.70 -6.71
CA GLY A 119 -15.00 -18.10 -6.93
C GLY A 119 -13.95 -18.98 -7.61
N GLN A 120 -12.77 -18.46 -7.93
CA GLN A 120 -11.71 -19.21 -8.61
C GLN A 120 -10.71 -19.81 -7.62
N ASP A 121 -10.02 -20.86 -8.07
CA ASP A 121 -8.79 -21.34 -7.46
C ASP A 121 -7.65 -20.40 -7.83
N LEU A 122 -6.84 -20.00 -6.86
CA LEU A 122 -5.83 -18.99 -7.03
C LEU A 122 -4.43 -19.55 -6.77
N LEU A 123 -3.52 -19.30 -7.72
CA LEU A 123 -2.10 -19.59 -7.56
C LEU A 123 -1.30 -18.29 -7.62
N PHE A 124 -0.64 -17.94 -6.52
CA PHE A 124 0.27 -16.81 -6.45
C PHE A 124 1.72 -17.27 -6.61
N ILE A 125 2.43 -16.72 -7.59
CA ILE A 125 3.84 -17.04 -7.83
C ILE A 125 4.64 -15.74 -7.63
N ALA A 126 5.61 -15.76 -6.72
CA ALA A 126 6.45 -14.61 -6.42
C ALA A 126 7.93 -14.99 -6.28
N GLY A 127 8.80 -14.03 -6.60
CA GLY A 127 10.26 -14.14 -6.41
C GLY A 127 10.80 -12.88 -5.72
N GLY A 128 11.61 -13.04 -4.68
CA GLY A 128 12.22 -11.93 -3.95
C GLY A 128 11.22 -10.84 -3.54
N ILE A 129 11.57 -9.56 -3.78
CA ILE A 129 10.69 -8.42 -3.46
C ILE A 129 9.38 -8.39 -4.30
N GLY A 130 9.26 -9.21 -5.34
CA GLY A 130 8.02 -9.36 -6.11
C GLY A 130 6.83 -9.88 -5.29
N LEU A 131 7.05 -10.38 -4.08
CA LEU A 131 5.98 -10.69 -3.13
C LEU A 131 5.26 -9.43 -2.63
N ALA A 132 5.93 -8.28 -2.57
CA ALA A 132 5.37 -7.04 -2.05
C ALA A 132 4.04 -6.63 -2.73
N PRO A 133 3.94 -6.52 -4.07
CA PRO A 133 2.67 -6.21 -4.72
C PRO A 133 1.60 -7.31 -4.54
N LEU A 134 2.00 -8.57 -4.41
CA LEU A 134 1.06 -9.68 -4.20
C LEU A 134 0.55 -9.77 -2.75
N ARG A 135 1.29 -9.26 -1.77
CA ARG A 135 0.91 -9.31 -0.36
C ARG A 135 -0.45 -8.68 -0.10
N SER A 136 -0.74 -7.55 -0.75
CA SER A 136 -2.03 -6.87 -0.62
C SER A 136 -3.19 -7.74 -1.10
N VAL A 137 -3.07 -8.38 -2.27
CA VAL A 137 -4.12 -9.25 -2.81
C VAL A 137 -4.22 -10.56 -2.04
N ILE A 138 -3.11 -11.15 -1.61
CA ILE A 138 -3.11 -12.37 -0.79
C ILE A 138 -3.88 -12.12 0.52
N ASN A 139 -3.56 -11.04 1.22
CA ASN A 139 -4.26 -10.69 2.47
C ASN A 139 -5.74 -10.38 2.20
N TYR A 140 -6.08 -9.66 1.13
CA TYR A 140 -7.47 -9.42 0.76
C TYR A 140 -8.26 -10.73 0.54
N VAL A 141 -7.66 -11.69 -0.17
CA VAL A 141 -8.25 -13.02 -0.42
C VAL A 141 -8.43 -13.79 0.90
N LEU A 142 -7.44 -13.73 1.79
CA LEU A 142 -7.53 -14.41 3.10
C LEU A 142 -8.58 -13.76 4.01
N ASP A 143 -8.70 -12.43 3.99
CA ASP A 143 -9.72 -11.70 4.75
C ASP A 143 -11.16 -11.98 4.24
N ASN A 144 -11.28 -12.38 2.96
CA ASN A 144 -12.55 -12.71 2.30
C ASN A 144 -12.57 -14.18 1.83
N ARG A 145 -12.01 -15.08 2.62
CA ARG A 145 -11.66 -16.45 2.24
C ARG A 145 -12.80 -17.24 1.59
N ASP A 146 -14.02 -17.07 2.07
CA ASP A 146 -15.21 -17.79 1.59
C ASP A 146 -15.62 -17.42 0.15
N ASN A 147 -15.06 -16.33 -0.38
CA ASN A 147 -15.31 -15.88 -1.75
C ASN A 147 -14.38 -16.53 -2.79
N TYR A 148 -13.45 -17.39 -2.39
CA TYR A 148 -12.43 -17.96 -3.28
C TYR A 148 -12.31 -19.47 -3.09
N GLY A 149 -11.83 -20.17 -4.13
CA GLY A 149 -11.51 -21.59 -4.11
C GLY A 149 -10.19 -21.88 -3.37
N THR A 150 -9.43 -22.84 -3.87
CA THR A 150 -8.09 -23.15 -3.34
C THR A 150 -7.14 -21.97 -3.50
N VAL A 151 -6.27 -21.75 -2.51
CA VAL A 151 -5.28 -20.68 -2.55
C VAL A 151 -3.91 -21.27 -2.31
N ASP A 152 -3.07 -21.26 -3.35
CA ASP A 152 -1.70 -21.73 -3.30
C ASP A 152 -0.71 -20.58 -3.50
N ILE A 153 0.43 -20.64 -2.79
CA ILE A 153 1.49 -19.64 -2.89
C ILE A 153 2.80 -20.37 -3.15
N VAL A 154 3.46 -20.00 -4.25
CA VAL A 154 4.81 -20.45 -4.60
C VAL A 154 5.76 -19.25 -4.48
N TYR A 155 6.76 -19.37 -3.63
CA TYR A 155 7.73 -18.30 -3.39
C TYR A 155 9.16 -18.80 -3.55
N GLY A 156 9.97 -18.03 -4.29
CA GLY A 156 11.40 -18.22 -4.43
C GLY A 156 12.18 -16.98 -3.97
N SER A 157 13.27 -17.17 -3.28
CA SER A 157 14.16 -16.09 -2.79
C SER A 157 15.61 -16.35 -3.22
#